data_e4cdef31cb4ff7080e6829cde156b15d
#
_entry.id   e4cdef31cb4ff7080e6829cde156b15d
#
_cell.length_a   1.000
_cell.length_b   1.000
_cell.length_c   1.000
_cell.angle_alpha   90.00
_cell.angle_beta   90.00
_cell.angle_gamma   90.00
#
_symmetry.space_group_name_H-M   'P 1'
#
loop_
_entity.id
_entity.type
_entity.pdbx_description
1 polymer ?
#
loop_
_entity_poly.entity_id
_entity_poly.type
_entity_poly.pdbx_seq_one_letter_code
_entity_poly.pdbx_strand_id
1 'polypeptide(L)'
;MYEGLDTVVLYEELAYEDVLPVVWRTHTEQFDPSMIGSYQDRNLRVLQAVAALEEHGQTDKTDESSPHHADLVRLDLKMNLILDMVGQLLAASRPRPRPSAIRFNALGAVWQGHAPHPQMGDQGVLEVYLRDCIADPLRLVGRITSVGPDGRIKARFIPPGESISDLLEKLAFRKHRRQVAVAKHPRR
;
A
#
# COMPACT_ATOMS: atom_id res chain seq x y z
N MET A 1 -29.81 -9.54 0.84
CA MET A 1 -30.05 -8.16 1.28
C MET A 1 -28.87 -7.73 2.19
N TYR A 2 -27.62 -7.66 1.62
CA TYR A 2 -26.41 -7.24 2.33
C TYR A 2 -25.45 -6.40 1.45
N GLU A 3 -25.92 -5.91 0.29
CA GLU A 3 -25.07 -5.19 -0.68
C GLU A 3 -24.77 -3.73 -0.32
N GLY A 4 -25.45 -3.16 0.66
CA GLY A 4 -25.29 -1.74 1.00
C GLY A 4 -24.20 -1.42 2.04
N LEU A 5 -23.95 -2.34 2.98
CA LEU A 5 -23.07 -2.08 4.12
C LEU A 5 -21.57 -2.13 3.78
N ASP A 6 -21.17 -2.98 2.81
CA ASP A 6 -19.75 -3.12 2.45
C ASP A 6 -19.18 -1.94 1.62
N THR A 7 -20.06 -1.18 0.99
CA THR A 7 -19.63 0.01 0.20
C THR A 7 -19.44 1.22 1.10
N VAL A 8 -20.25 1.35 2.16
CA VAL A 8 -20.24 2.48 3.09
C VAL A 8 -18.96 2.48 3.92
N VAL A 9 -18.52 1.34 4.44
CA VAL A 9 -17.35 1.22 5.32
C VAL A 9 -16.05 1.68 4.64
N LEU A 10 -15.84 1.36 3.35
CA LEU A 10 -14.64 1.79 2.62
C LEU A 10 -14.66 3.26 2.20
N TYR A 11 -15.85 3.89 2.11
CA TYR A 11 -15.98 5.30 1.75
C TYR A 11 -16.01 6.24 2.95
N GLU A 12 -16.47 5.78 4.11
CA GLU A 12 -16.54 6.56 5.35
C GLU A 12 -15.25 6.48 6.17
N GLU A 13 -14.46 5.41 6.02
CA GLU A 13 -13.20 5.27 6.75
C GLU A 13 -12.01 5.82 5.97
N LEU A 14 -10.99 6.24 6.73
CA LEU A 14 -9.70 6.64 6.18
C LEU A 14 -9.08 5.48 5.41
N ALA A 15 -8.79 5.70 4.13
CA ALA A 15 -8.22 4.70 3.24
C ALA A 15 -7.02 5.27 2.49
N TYR A 16 -6.06 4.41 2.19
CA TYR A 16 -4.94 4.74 1.31
C TYR A 16 -5.41 4.68 -0.13
N GLU A 17 -5.15 5.73 -0.90
CA GLU A 17 -5.55 5.83 -2.30
C GLU A 17 -4.36 6.22 -3.17
N ASP A 18 -4.09 5.42 -4.20
CA ASP A 18 -2.98 5.64 -5.12
C ASP A 18 -3.15 4.83 -6.42
N VAL A 19 -2.21 5.00 -7.36
CA VAL A 19 -2.02 4.13 -8.53
C VAL A 19 -0.80 3.27 -8.27
N LEU A 20 -1.01 1.99 -7.96
CA LEU A 20 0.03 1.05 -7.53
C LEU A 20 0.00 -0.25 -8.34
N PRO A 21 1.14 -0.92 -8.48
CA PRO A 21 1.15 -2.29 -8.97
C PRO A 21 0.40 -3.19 -7.99
N VAL A 22 -0.66 -3.85 -8.47
CA VAL A 22 -1.49 -4.74 -7.66
C VAL A 22 -1.81 -6.02 -8.43
N VAL A 23 -1.92 -7.12 -7.71
CA VAL A 23 -2.38 -8.39 -8.27
C VAL A 23 -3.18 -9.17 -7.23
N TRP A 24 -4.29 -9.74 -7.66
CA TRP A 24 -5.04 -10.71 -6.89
C TRP A 24 -4.57 -12.13 -7.24
N ARG A 25 -4.27 -12.92 -6.22
CA ARG A 25 -3.93 -14.34 -6.36
C ARG A 25 -5.02 -15.17 -5.71
N THR A 26 -5.86 -15.78 -6.52
CA THR A 26 -6.90 -16.71 -6.03
C THR A 26 -6.22 -17.90 -5.37
N HIS A 27 -6.74 -18.31 -4.22
CA HIS A 27 -6.31 -19.46 -3.45
C HIS A 27 -7.47 -20.43 -3.34
N THR A 28 -7.26 -21.68 -3.75
CA THR A 28 -8.32 -22.70 -3.81
C THR A 28 -8.50 -23.47 -2.49
N GLU A 29 -7.47 -23.46 -1.66
CA GLU A 29 -7.49 -24.12 -0.35
C GLU A 29 -7.83 -23.11 0.76
N GLN A 30 -8.21 -23.63 1.93
CA GLN A 30 -8.38 -22.77 3.09
C GLN A 30 -7.02 -22.24 3.58
N PHE A 31 -7.00 -20.98 3.96
CA PHE A 31 -5.78 -20.40 4.53
C PHE A 31 -5.48 -21.03 5.89
N ASP A 32 -4.30 -21.63 6.01
CA ASP A 32 -3.78 -22.09 7.28
C ASP A 32 -3.43 -20.89 8.17
N PRO A 33 -3.74 -20.93 9.47
CA PRO A 33 -3.35 -19.91 10.44
C PRO A 33 -1.85 -19.56 10.42
N SER A 34 -0.96 -20.54 10.19
CA SER A 34 0.48 -20.33 10.07
C SER A 34 0.85 -19.49 8.84
N MET A 35 0.16 -19.72 7.73
CA MET A 35 0.33 -18.93 6.50
C MET A 35 -0.12 -17.47 6.71
N ILE A 36 -1.27 -17.28 7.36
CA ILE A 36 -1.77 -15.95 7.71
C ILE A 36 -0.76 -15.23 8.63
N GLY A 37 -0.24 -15.90 9.65
CA GLY A 37 0.78 -15.37 10.54
C GLY A 37 2.05 -14.95 9.79
N SER A 38 2.54 -15.78 8.86
CA SER A 38 3.69 -15.46 8.02
C SER A 38 3.45 -14.22 7.14
N TYR A 39 2.24 -14.03 6.61
CA TYR A 39 1.88 -12.82 5.87
C TYR A 39 1.83 -11.59 6.78
N GLN A 40 1.31 -11.72 7.99
CA GLN A 40 1.27 -10.63 8.98
C GLN A 40 2.68 -10.16 9.35
N ASP A 41 3.61 -11.07 9.62
CA ASP A 41 5.01 -10.74 9.92
C ASP A 41 5.71 -10.02 8.76
N ARG A 42 5.45 -10.46 7.52
CA ARG A 42 5.98 -9.79 6.33
C ARG A 42 5.36 -8.41 6.12
N ASN A 43 4.05 -8.29 6.28
CA ASN A 43 3.33 -7.03 6.16
C ASN A 43 3.85 -6.01 7.16
N LEU A 44 4.10 -6.42 8.40
CA LEU A 44 4.67 -5.56 9.43
C LEU A 44 6.01 -4.98 8.99
N ARG A 45 6.91 -5.83 8.47
CA ARG A 45 8.22 -5.38 7.95
C ARG A 45 8.09 -4.42 6.76
N VAL A 46 7.20 -4.72 5.82
CA VAL A 46 6.94 -3.86 4.65
C VAL A 46 6.43 -2.48 5.10
N LEU A 47 5.45 -2.44 6.00
CA LEU A 47 4.88 -1.17 6.48
C LEU A 47 5.87 -0.37 7.32
N GLN A 48 6.70 -1.02 8.15
CA GLN A 48 7.78 -0.37 8.88
C GLN A 48 8.83 0.22 7.93
N ALA A 49 9.22 -0.50 6.87
CA ALA A 49 10.15 0.02 5.87
C ALA A 49 9.56 1.23 5.12
N VAL A 50 8.27 1.16 4.73
CA VAL A 50 7.59 2.31 4.11
C VAL A 50 7.54 3.51 5.06
N ALA A 51 7.21 3.29 6.34
CA ALA A 51 7.16 4.35 7.34
C ALA A 51 8.53 5.02 7.51
N ALA A 52 9.61 4.25 7.61
CA ALA A 52 10.97 4.76 7.73
C ALA A 52 11.38 5.61 6.51
N LEU A 53 11.05 5.17 5.29
CA LEU A 53 11.31 5.94 4.07
C LEU A 53 10.50 7.25 4.01
N GLU A 54 9.31 7.27 4.59
CA GLU A 54 8.46 8.47 4.60
C GLU A 54 8.87 9.49 5.66
N GLU A 55 9.43 9.05 6.77
CA GLU A 55 9.92 9.92 7.84
C GLU A 55 11.16 10.71 7.40
N HIS A 56 12.05 10.13 6.62
CA HIS A 56 13.23 10.83 6.09
C HIS A 56 12.88 11.96 5.11
N GLY A 57 11.73 11.89 4.44
CA GLY A 57 11.22 12.95 3.55
C GLY A 57 10.59 14.15 4.28
N GLN A 58 10.43 14.07 5.60
CA GLN A 58 9.98 15.15 6.47
C GLN A 58 11.13 15.55 7.40
N THR A 59 12.26 15.95 6.83
CA THR A 59 13.29 16.60 7.63
C THR A 59 12.62 17.83 8.26
N ASP A 60 12.31 17.71 9.54
CA ASP A 60 11.89 18.84 10.36
C ASP A 60 12.81 19.99 10.05
N LYS A 61 12.29 21.20 10.09
CA LYS A 61 13.04 22.45 10.09
C LYS A 61 13.95 22.50 11.32
N THR A 62 14.79 21.48 11.45
CA THR A 62 15.83 21.40 12.48
C THR A 62 16.94 22.30 12.02
N ASP A 63 17.03 23.43 12.72
CA ASP A 63 18.18 24.34 12.77
C ASP A 63 19.07 24.36 11.50
N GLU A 64 18.69 25.19 10.54
CA GLU A 64 19.53 25.51 9.37
C GLU A 64 20.92 26.04 9.78
N SER A 65 21.12 26.31 11.07
CA SER A 65 22.36 26.82 11.66
C SER A 65 23.34 25.71 12.10
N SER A 66 22.97 24.44 12.02
CA SER A 66 23.89 23.34 12.39
C SER A 66 25.02 23.18 11.36
N PRO A 67 26.31 23.17 11.78
CA PRO A 67 27.44 22.97 10.86
C PRO A 67 27.41 21.64 10.10
N HIS A 68 26.64 20.67 10.57
CA HIS A 68 26.46 19.36 9.93
C HIS A 68 25.24 19.27 9.02
N HIS A 69 24.41 20.33 8.94
CA HIS A 69 23.18 20.29 8.13
C HIS A 69 23.45 19.98 6.65
N ALA A 70 24.47 20.63 6.07
CA ALA A 70 24.86 20.42 4.67
C ALA A 70 25.33 18.99 4.39
N ASP A 71 26.05 18.38 5.34
CA ASP A 71 26.51 17.00 5.21
C ASP A 71 25.35 16.00 5.35
N LEU A 72 24.39 16.25 6.23
CA LEU A 72 23.18 15.43 6.37
C LEU A 72 22.33 15.49 5.10
N VAL A 73 22.10 16.68 4.53
CA VAL A 73 21.37 16.83 3.25
C VAL A 73 22.08 16.09 2.11
N ARG A 74 23.43 16.14 2.07
CA ARG A 74 24.22 15.41 1.07
C ARG A 74 24.11 13.90 1.25
N LEU A 75 24.12 13.41 2.49
CA LEU A 75 23.92 11.99 2.81
C LEU A 75 22.52 11.52 2.40
N ASP A 76 21.49 12.28 2.72
CA ASP A 76 20.12 11.98 2.35
C ASP A 76 19.95 11.87 0.83
N LEU A 77 20.53 12.81 0.07
CA LEU A 77 20.53 12.77 -1.39
C LEU A 77 21.21 11.50 -1.92
N LYS A 78 22.36 11.10 -1.37
CA LYS A 78 23.07 9.88 -1.76
C LYS A 78 22.29 8.63 -1.43
N MET A 79 21.63 8.59 -0.25
CA MET A 79 20.77 7.48 0.15
C MET A 79 19.57 7.33 -0.80
N ASN A 80 18.91 8.43 -1.16
CA ASN A 80 17.81 8.42 -2.11
C ASN A 80 18.26 7.91 -3.49
N LEU A 81 19.44 8.32 -3.95
CA LEU A 81 20.00 7.80 -5.21
C LEU A 81 20.26 6.29 -5.14
N ILE A 82 20.81 5.78 -4.03
CA ILE A 82 21.01 4.34 -3.84
C ILE A 82 19.68 3.59 -3.84
N LEU A 83 18.66 4.11 -3.16
CA LEU A 83 17.32 3.52 -3.13
C LEU A 83 16.69 3.47 -4.53
N ASP A 84 16.85 4.52 -5.34
CA ASP A 84 16.40 4.54 -6.72
C ASP A 84 17.12 3.48 -7.58
N MET A 85 18.42 3.34 -7.44
CA MET A 85 19.21 2.32 -8.14
C MET A 85 18.78 0.90 -7.73
N VAL A 86 18.55 0.66 -6.44
CA VAL A 86 18.03 -0.61 -5.93
C VAL A 86 16.64 -0.88 -6.51
N GLY A 87 15.77 0.13 -6.55
CA GLY A 87 14.44 0.04 -7.17
C GLY A 87 14.51 -0.38 -8.64
N GLN A 88 15.42 0.22 -9.42
CA GLN A 88 15.64 -0.13 -10.82
C GLN A 88 16.13 -1.58 -10.99
N LEU A 89 17.07 -2.02 -10.16
CA LEU A 89 17.58 -3.39 -10.17
C LEU A 89 16.48 -4.42 -9.84
N LEU A 90 15.64 -4.11 -8.84
CA LEU A 90 14.50 -4.96 -8.46
C LEU A 90 13.46 -5.04 -9.57
N ALA A 91 13.14 -3.91 -10.22
CA ALA A 91 12.20 -3.87 -11.33
C ALA A 91 12.71 -4.68 -12.55
N ALA A 92 14.02 -4.67 -12.80
CA ALA A 92 14.64 -5.44 -13.87
C ALA A 92 14.63 -6.96 -13.58
N SER A 93 14.82 -7.36 -12.31
CA SER A 93 14.88 -8.76 -11.91
C SER A 93 13.53 -9.42 -11.62
N ARG A 94 12.52 -8.63 -11.27
CA ARG A 94 11.16 -9.12 -10.95
C ARG A 94 10.11 -8.18 -11.56
N PRO A 95 9.57 -8.53 -12.74
CA PRO A 95 8.54 -7.72 -13.37
C PRO A 95 7.33 -7.60 -12.44
N ARG A 96 6.92 -6.37 -12.19
CA ARG A 96 5.78 -6.06 -11.35
C ARG A 96 4.48 -6.11 -12.14
N PRO A 97 3.34 -6.34 -11.46
CA PRO A 97 2.03 -6.19 -12.07
C PRO A 97 1.85 -4.77 -12.65
N ARG A 98 0.90 -4.63 -13.56
CA ARG A 98 0.52 -3.31 -14.08
C ARG A 98 -0.05 -2.46 -12.95
N PRO A 99 0.35 -1.17 -12.85
CA PRO A 99 -0.26 -0.25 -11.90
C PRO A 99 -1.77 -0.10 -12.15
N SER A 100 -2.54 -0.06 -11.06
CA SER A 100 -3.98 0.12 -11.07
C SER A 100 -4.38 1.13 -10.01
N ALA A 101 -5.42 1.91 -10.28
CA ALA A 101 -6.04 2.73 -9.25
C ALA A 101 -6.58 1.81 -8.15
N ILE A 102 -6.17 2.06 -6.93
CA ILE A 102 -6.56 1.28 -5.75
C ILE A 102 -6.88 2.19 -4.58
N ARG A 103 -7.90 1.82 -3.83
CA ARG A 103 -8.23 2.36 -2.51
C ARG A 103 -8.35 1.20 -1.54
N PHE A 104 -7.67 1.24 -0.41
CA PHE A 104 -7.70 0.17 0.59
C PHE A 104 -7.44 0.66 2.01
N ASN A 105 -7.91 -0.12 2.97
CA ASN A 105 -7.62 0.01 4.40
C ASN A 105 -7.46 -1.40 5.02
N ALA A 106 -7.50 -1.53 6.34
CA ALA A 106 -7.40 -2.81 7.01
C ALA A 106 -8.59 -3.76 6.78
N LEU A 107 -9.75 -3.23 6.34
CA LEU A 107 -11.00 -4.00 6.19
C LEU A 107 -11.19 -4.51 4.76
N GLY A 108 -10.67 -3.80 3.75
CA GLY A 108 -10.89 -4.20 2.37
C GLY A 108 -10.20 -3.30 1.35
N ALA A 109 -10.43 -3.60 0.09
CA ALA A 109 -9.93 -2.83 -1.04
C ALA A 109 -10.96 -2.73 -2.18
N VAL A 110 -10.80 -1.65 -2.95
CA VAL A 110 -11.41 -1.47 -4.27
C VAL A 110 -10.30 -1.11 -5.24
N TRP A 111 -10.19 -1.83 -6.35
CA TRP A 111 -9.19 -1.52 -7.38
C TRP A 111 -9.73 -1.78 -8.78
N GLN A 112 -9.05 -1.19 -9.77
CA GLN A 112 -9.32 -1.47 -11.17
C GLN A 112 -8.58 -2.75 -11.57
N GLY A 113 -9.33 -3.85 -11.81
CA GLY A 113 -8.75 -5.13 -12.22
C GLY A 113 -8.36 -5.15 -13.69
N HIS A 114 -7.45 -6.05 -14.04
CA HIS A 114 -7.11 -6.42 -15.41
C HIS A 114 -7.57 -7.86 -15.66
N ALA A 115 -8.02 -8.15 -16.87
CA ALA A 115 -8.44 -9.51 -17.23
C ALA A 115 -7.26 -10.52 -17.16
N PRO A 116 -7.50 -11.76 -16.73
CA PRO A 116 -8.77 -12.31 -16.28
C PRO A 116 -9.15 -11.82 -14.87
N HIS A 117 -10.44 -11.55 -14.67
CA HIS A 117 -10.95 -11.10 -13.36
C HIS A 117 -11.24 -12.32 -12.46
N PRO A 118 -11.06 -12.18 -11.13
CA PRO A 118 -11.54 -13.17 -10.17
C PRO A 118 -13.06 -13.21 -10.18
N GLN A 119 -13.62 -14.27 -9.62
CA GLN A 119 -15.06 -14.42 -9.45
C GLN A 119 -15.51 -13.92 -8.07
N MET A 120 -16.75 -13.48 -7.97
CA MET A 120 -17.35 -13.16 -6.68
C MET A 120 -17.35 -14.40 -5.78
N GLY A 121 -16.87 -14.24 -4.55
CA GLY A 121 -16.70 -15.32 -3.59
C GLY A 121 -15.31 -15.95 -3.56
N ASP A 122 -14.46 -15.71 -4.57
CA ASP A 122 -13.09 -16.21 -4.58
C ASP A 122 -12.33 -15.76 -3.33
N GLN A 123 -11.64 -16.70 -2.70
CA GLN A 123 -10.66 -16.42 -1.64
C GLN A 123 -9.29 -16.24 -2.27
N GLY A 124 -8.46 -15.40 -1.64
CA GLY A 124 -7.13 -15.14 -2.18
C GLY A 124 -6.36 -14.09 -1.40
N VAL A 125 -5.28 -13.66 -2.01
CA VAL A 125 -4.36 -12.65 -1.48
C VAL A 125 -4.28 -11.49 -2.46
N LEU A 126 -4.52 -10.28 -1.99
CA LEU A 126 -4.19 -9.06 -2.71
C LEU A 126 -2.75 -8.68 -2.39
N GLU A 127 -1.90 -8.67 -3.40
CA GLU A 127 -0.53 -8.17 -3.30
C GLU A 127 -0.48 -6.73 -3.80
N VAL A 128 -0.01 -5.81 -2.94
CA VAL A 128 0.10 -4.37 -3.22
C VAL A 128 1.55 -3.93 -3.05
N TYR A 129 2.16 -3.41 -4.11
CA TYR A 129 3.55 -2.94 -4.10
C TYR A 129 3.57 -1.44 -3.79
N LEU A 130 3.90 -1.09 -2.54
CA LEU A 130 3.80 0.29 -2.03
C LEU A 130 4.93 1.20 -2.50
N ARG A 131 6.14 0.66 -2.74
CA ARG A 131 7.35 1.41 -3.13
C ARG A 131 8.21 0.59 -4.08
N ASP A 132 8.89 1.28 -5.01
CA ASP A 132 9.74 0.63 -5.99
C ASP A 132 11.00 0.01 -5.38
N CYS A 133 11.54 0.60 -4.35
CA CYS A 133 12.72 0.09 -3.64
C CYS A 133 12.40 -1.03 -2.63
N ILE A 134 11.15 -1.40 -2.43
CA ILE A 134 10.73 -2.50 -1.56
C ILE A 134 10.31 -3.69 -2.42
N ALA A 135 11.05 -4.80 -2.30
CA ALA A 135 10.84 -6.00 -3.11
C ALA A 135 9.54 -6.75 -2.75
N ASP A 136 9.23 -6.82 -1.46
CA ASP A 136 8.06 -7.55 -0.97
C ASP A 136 6.79 -6.68 -1.05
N PRO A 137 5.67 -7.25 -1.56
CA PRO A 137 4.37 -6.58 -1.50
C PRO A 137 3.74 -6.70 -0.11
N LEU A 138 2.85 -5.78 0.18
CA LEU A 138 1.85 -5.97 1.22
C LEU A 138 0.87 -7.06 0.78
N ARG A 139 0.63 -8.09 1.61
CA ARG A 139 -0.22 -9.25 1.31
C ARG A 139 -1.45 -9.26 2.21
N LEU A 140 -2.60 -8.98 1.63
CA LEU A 140 -3.87 -8.90 2.36
C LEU A 140 -4.76 -10.07 1.95
N VAL A 141 -5.00 -10.97 2.90
CA VAL A 141 -5.85 -12.15 2.70
C VAL A 141 -7.30 -11.74 2.76
N GLY A 142 -8.10 -12.21 1.81
CA GLY A 142 -9.51 -11.84 1.77
C GLY A 142 -10.36 -12.64 0.80
N ARG A 143 -11.55 -12.11 0.58
CA ARG A 143 -12.54 -12.67 -0.35
C ARG A 143 -13.07 -11.58 -1.27
N ILE A 144 -13.29 -11.92 -2.53
CA ILE A 144 -13.93 -11.03 -3.50
C ILE A 144 -15.41 -10.89 -3.15
N THR A 145 -15.85 -9.66 -2.95
CA THR A 145 -17.26 -9.33 -2.63
C THR A 145 -18.03 -8.84 -3.84
N SER A 146 -17.35 -8.24 -4.82
CA SER A 146 -18.01 -7.72 -6.04
C SER A 146 -17.01 -7.61 -7.19
N VAL A 147 -17.48 -7.86 -8.39
CA VAL A 147 -16.78 -7.59 -9.65
C VAL A 147 -17.75 -6.82 -10.56
N GLY A 148 -17.42 -5.56 -10.81
CA GLY A 148 -18.23 -4.69 -11.64
C GLY A 148 -18.01 -4.92 -13.14
N PRO A 149 -18.96 -4.56 -13.99
CA PRO A 149 -18.86 -4.66 -15.45
C PRO A 149 -17.78 -3.72 -16.00
N ASP A 150 -17.43 -2.68 -15.26
CA ASP A 150 -16.35 -1.73 -15.53
C ASP A 150 -14.95 -2.25 -15.15
N GLY A 151 -14.85 -3.50 -14.69
CA GLY A 151 -13.62 -4.11 -14.21
C GLY A 151 -13.23 -3.70 -12.79
N ARG A 152 -14.07 -2.95 -12.07
CA ARG A 152 -13.84 -2.60 -10.68
C ARG A 152 -14.08 -3.80 -9.78
N ILE A 153 -13.09 -4.15 -8.98
CA ILE A 153 -13.12 -5.31 -8.08
C ILE A 153 -13.12 -4.81 -6.64
N LYS A 154 -13.93 -5.45 -5.79
CA LYS A 154 -13.98 -5.21 -4.35
C LYS A 154 -13.63 -6.50 -3.61
N ALA A 155 -12.80 -6.38 -2.57
CA ALA A 155 -12.50 -7.46 -1.66
C ALA A 155 -12.64 -7.02 -0.21
N ARG A 156 -13.08 -7.95 0.63
CA ARG A 156 -13.07 -7.81 2.09
C ARG A 156 -11.93 -8.64 2.65
N PHE A 157 -11.16 -8.06 3.57
CA PHE A 157 -10.01 -8.72 4.17
C PHE A 157 -10.36 -9.45 5.46
N ILE A 158 -9.58 -10.50 5.76
CA ILE A 158 -9.45 -11.01 7.12
C ILE A 158 -8.66 -9.94 7.88
N PRO A 159 -9.12 -9.49 9.06
CA PRO A 159 -8.43 -8.45 9.81
C PRO A 159 -6.95 -8.77 10.01
N PRO A 160 -6.02 -7.89 9.62
CA PRO A 160 -4.60 -8.20 9.60
C PRO A 160 -3.91 -8.07 10.97
N GLY A 161 -4.68 -7.89 12.04
CA GLY A 161 -4.18 -7.62 13.38
C GLY A 161 -4.02 -6.12 13.66
N GLU A 162 -4.03 -5.76 14.94
CA GLU A 162 -4.07 -4.37 15.42
C GLU A 162 -2.85 -3.56 14.94
N SER A 163 -1.65 -4.08 15.11
CA SER A 163 -0.40 -3.39 14.73
C SER A 163 -0.34 -3.06 13.23
N ILE A 164 -0.83 -3.95 12.37
CA ILE A 164 -0.87 -3.71 10.92
C ILE A 164 -1.96 -2.72 10.58
N SER A 165 -3.13 -2.81 11.22
CA SER A 165 -4.23 -1.87 11.04
C SER A 165 -3.81 -0.45 11.39
N ASP A 166 -3.14 -0.24 12.51
CA ASP A 166 -2.60 1.05 12.94
C ASP A 166 -1.59 1.63 11.95
N LEU A 167 -0.69 0.79 11.42
CA LEU A 167 0.29 1.24 10.43
C LEU A 167 -0.36 1.60 9.10
N LEU A 168 -1.38 0.86 8.67
CA LEU A 168 -2.17 1.18 7.47
C LEU A 168 -2.92 2.50 7.62
N GLU A 169 -3.53 2.74 8.79
CA GLU A 169 -4.21 4.00 9.09
C GLU A 169 -3.23 5.18 9.08
N LYS A 170 -2.08 5.04 9.75
CA LYS A 170 -1.02 6.06 9.72
C LYS A 170 -0.53 6.34 8.30
N LEU A 171 -0.36 5.31 7.48
CA LEU A 171 0.04 5.44 6.08
C LEU A 171 -1.03 6.21 5.28
N ALA A 172 -2.29 5.85 5.43
CA ALA A 172 -3.41 6.53 4.77
C ALA A 172 -3.52 8.00 5.20
N PHE A 173 -3.37 8.28 6.49
CA PHE A 173 -3.40 9.64 7.03
C PHE A 173 -2.27 10.52 6.48
N ARG A 174 -1.04 10.00 6.43
CA ARG A 174 0.11 10.71 5.85
C ARG A 174 -0.12 11.03 4.36
N LYS A 175 -0.63 10.06 3.60
CA LYS A 175 -0.96 10.27 2.18
C LYS A 175 -2.02 11.34 2.00
N HIS A 176 -3.10 11.27 2.77
CA HIS A 176 -4.17 12.27 2.73
C HIS A 176 -3.66 13.68 3.05
N ARG A 177 -2.87 13.84 4.11
CA ARG A 177 -2.25 15.13 4.46
C ARG A 177 -1.42 15.71 3.31
N ARG A 178 -0.62 14.89 2.63
CA ARG A 178 0.18 15.33 1.47
C ARG A 178 -0.70 15.80 0.32
N GLN A 179 -1.76 15.05 0.01
CA GLN A 179 -2.72 15.43 -1.05
C GLN A 179 -3.40 16.76 -0.75
N VAL A 180 -3.85 16.98 0.48
CA VAL A 180 -4.46 18.26 0.92
C VAL A 180 -3.45 19.41 0.86
N ALA A 181 -2.20 19.17 1.26
CA ALA A 181 -1.14 20.20 1.20
C ALA A 181 -0.83 20.63 -0.25
N VAL A 182 -0.75 19.67 -1.17
CA VAL A 182 -0.53 19.94 -2.61
C VAL A 182 -1.74 20.69 -3.22
N ALA A 183 -2.96 20.30 -2.86
CA ALA A 183 -4.17 20.95 -3.36
C ALA A 183 -4.29 22.41 -2.89
N LYS A 184 -3.77 22.75 -1.69
CA LYS A 184 -3.78 24.11 -1.14
C LYS A 184 -2.68 25.02 -1.73
N HIS A 185 -1.64 24.45 -2.33
CA HIS A 185 -0.54 25.20 -2.95
C HIS A 185 -0.32 24.70 -4.39
N PRO A 186 -1.25 24.98 -5.32
CA PRO A 186 -0.99 24.68 -6.72
C PRO A 186 0.23 25.52 -7.14
N ARG A 187 1.28 24.83 -7.60
CA ARG A 187 2.46 25.52 -8.16
C ARG A 187 1.99 26.44 -9.28
N ARG A 188 2.21 27.73 -9.11
CA ARG A 188 2.09 28.74 -10.17
C ARG A 188 3.12 28.50 -11.23
#